data_b57a4c97055a0bb5cd4cfb053400efda
#
_entry.id   b57a4c97055a0bb5cd4cfb053400efda
#
_cell.length_a   1.000
_cell.length_b   1.000
_cell.length_c   1.000
_cell.angle_alpha   90.00
_cell.angle_beta   90.00
_cell.angle_gamma   90.00
#
_symmetry.space_group_name_H-M   'P 1'
#
loop_
_entity.id
_entity.type
_entity.pdbx_description
1 polymer ?
#
loop_
_entity_poly.entity_id
_entity_poly.type
_entity_poly.pdbx_seq_one_letter_code
_entity_poly.pdbx_strand_id
1 'polypeptide(L)'
;MKLLKITGLFFLVILIVVYYLFSTFTAPKSDAAVIKKFSGSIHKPIITQEVFKHYNYRKLTIKRDTTLPTLVFVHGTIGSSIDFIRYLKDSLLLTKANMISYDRIGYNYNDNNSVQESITFERDMLNHVIKNLDAKKTILVGYSYGGPIALAIQKKIRKIILIAPAVYSKVEPMPWAINLYKSKLTRWLIPKIWKEASKEKISHKKDLRNFENSWKFSLNNIISIHGTSDWIVPYKNSIFLQDQFPEKQFKLVTIKNTGHGLVWNNFKEIKQQLLNQLD
;
A
#
# COMPACT_ATOMS: atom_id res chain seq x y z
N MET A 1 -0.48 50.03 8.52
CA MET A 1 -1.60 49.33 7.89
C MET A 1 -1.30 48.78 6.49
N LYS A 2 -0.75 49.56 5.53
CA LYS A 2 -0.43 49.02 4.16
C LYS A 2 0.60 47.87 4.19
N LEU A 3 1.71 48.01 4.94
CA LEU A 3 2.73 46.97 5.06
C LEU A 3 2.14 45.67 5.59
N LEU A 4 1.32 45.73 6.65
CA LEU A 4 0.68 44.54 7.24
C LEU A 4 -0.25 43.82 6.25
N LYS A 5 -0.98 44.57 5.41
CA LYS A 5 -1.84 44.03 4.35
C LYS A 5 -0.99 43.35 3.26
N ILE A 6 0.13 43.93 2.85
CA ILE A 6 1.05 43.39 1.83
C ILE A 6 1.67 42.12 2.36
N THR A 7 2.16 42.13 3.61
CA THR A 7 2.74 40.92 4.24
C THR A 7 1.71 39.81 4.37
N GLY A 8 0.47 40.14 4.79
CA GLY A 8 -0.61 39.14 4.89
C GLY A 8 -0.98 38.53 3.52
N LEU A 9 -1.05 39.38 2.46
CA LEU A 9 -1.29 38.87 1.10
C LEU A 9 -0.16 37.98 0.61
N PHE A 10 1.09 38.32 0.88
CA PHE A 10 2.25 37.49 0.52
C PHE A 10 2.20 36.12 1.19
N PHE A 11 1.92 36.05 2.50
CA PHE A 11 1.76 34.77 3.20
C PHE A 11 0.59 33.95 2.64
N LEU A 12 -0.53 34.58 2.32
CA LEU A 12 -1.68 33.90 1.72
C LEU A 12 -1.31 33.26 0.37
N VAL A 13 -0.58 33.98 -0.47
CA VAL A 13 -0.11 33.47 -1.77
C VAL A 13 0.81 32.27 -1.56
N ILE A 14 1.76 32.34 -0.62
CA ILE A 14 2.65 31.21 -0.28
C ILE A 14 1.82 30.00 0.16
N LEU A 15 0.83 30.18 1.03
CA LEU A 15 -0.03 29.07 1.49
C LEU A 15 -0.79 28.43 0.36
N ILE A 16 -1.33 29.23 -0.58
CA ILE A 16 -2.03 28.73 -1.77
C ILE A 16 -1.07 27.92 -2.65
N VAL A 17 0.14 28.43 -2.90
CA VAL A 17 1.14 27.74 -3.71
C VAL A 17 1.55 26.42 -3.06
N VAL A 18 1.85 26.44 -1.76
CA VAL A 18 2.21 25.21 -1.00
C VAL A 18 1.07 24.20 -1.03
N TYR A 19 -0.16 24.64 -0.82
CA TYR A 19 -1.34 23.79 -0.91
C TYR A 19 -1.50 23.17 -2.31
N TYR A 20 -1.34 23.97 -3.36
CA TYR A 20 -1.41 23.49 -4.74
C TYR A 20 -0.33 22.44 -5.04
N LEU A 21 0.92 22.74 -4.68
CA LEU A 21 2.04 21.81 -4.86
C LEU A 21 1.82 20.50 -4.09
N PHE A 22 1.40 20.59 -2.84
CA PHE A 22 1.09 19.43 -2.01
C PHE A 22 -0.07 18.59 -2.59
N SER A 23 -1.14 19.24 -2.98
CA SER A 23 -2.31 18.59 -3.60
C SER A 23 -1.92 17.88 -4.91
N THR A 24 -1.14 18.54 -5.77
CA THR A 24 -0.67 17.97 -7.04
C THR A 24 0.33 16.83 -6.84
N PHE A 25 1.23 16.96 -5.86
CA PHE A 25 2.22 15.94 -5.54
C PHE A 25 1.55 14.64 -5.08
N THR A 26 0.55 14.74 -4.21
CA THR A 26 -0.14 13.58 -3.63
C THR A 26 -1.26 13.02 -4.51
N ALA A 27 -1.70 13.76 -5.54
CA ALA A 27 -2.75 13.31 -6.44
C ALA A 27 -2.37 12.02 -7.19
N PRO A 28 -3.31 11.10 -7.42
CA PRO A 28 -3.11 9.94 -8.28
C PRO A 28 -2.60 10.35 -9.67
N LYS A 29 -1.71 9.56 -10.25
CA LYS A 29 -1.06 9.91 -11.52
C LYS A 29 -1.80 9.27 -12.70
N SER A 30 -1.92 10.01 -13.82
CA SER A 30 -2.49 9.51 -15.07
C SER A 30 -1.69 8.34 -15.64
N ASP A 31 -2.27 7.54 -16.52
CA ASP A 31 -1.59 6.42 -17.19
C ASP A 31 -0.35 6.88 -17.95
N ALA A 32 -0.43 8.02 -18.65
CA ALA A 32 0.72 8.61 -19.32
C ALA A 32 1.85 8.98 -18.34
N ALA A 33 1.51 9.55 -17.18
CA ALA A 33 2.49 9.87 -16.15
C ALA A 33 3.10 8.60 -15.51
N VAL A 34 2.31 7.53 -15.37
CA VAL A 34 2.81 6.23 -14.90
C VAL A 34 3.77 5.63 -15.93
N ILE A 35 3.40 5.56 -17.21
CA ILE A 35 4.28 5.05 -18.30
C ILE A 35 5.59 5.84 -18.35
N LYS A 36 5.53 7.17 -18.20
CA LYS A 36 6.73 8.02 -18.17
C LYS A 36 7.69 7.62 -17.05
N LYS A 37 7.21 7.14 -15.90
CA LYS A 37 8.08 6.65 -14.81
C LYS A 37 8.85 5.38 -15.19
N PHE A 38 8.41 4.65 -16.21
CA PHE A 38 9.11 3.49 -16.77
C PHE A 38 10.02 3.84 -17.96
N SER A 39 10.22 5.14 -18.28
CA SER A 39 11.22 5.55 -19.28
C SER A 39 12.60 5.02 -18.85
N GLY A 40 13.37 4.48 -19.82
CA GLY A 40 14.66 3.85 -19.56
C GLY A 40 14.58 2.43 -18.94
N SER A 41 13.40 1.91 -18.61
CA SER A 41 13.23 0.52 -18.23
C SER A 41 13.13 -0.37 -19.48
N ILE A 42 13.82 -1.52 -19.46
CA ILE A 42 13.74 -2.54 -20.53
C ILE A 42 12.31 -3.08 -20.63
N HIS A 43 11.63 -3.19 -19.50
CA HIS A 43 10.27 -3.71 -19.42
C HIS A 43 9.30 -2.63 -18.98
N LYS A 44 8.35 -2.33 -19.85
CA LYS A 44 7.23 -1.42 -19.57
C LYS A 44 6.03 -2.23 -19.09
N PRO A 45 5.24 -1.70 -18.14
CA PRO A 45 4.01 -2.36 -17.72
C PRO A 45 2.94 -2.27 -18.83
N ILE A 46 2.14 -3.32 -18.92
CA ILE A 46 0.83 -3.24 -19.56
C ILE A 46 -0.11 -2.64 -18.50
N ILE A 47 -0.74 -1.52 -18.84
CA ILE A 47 -1.74 -0.86 -17.99
C ILE A 47 -3.11 -1.26 -18.51
N THR A 48 -3.94 -1.84 -17.64
CA THR A 48 -5.33 -2.17 -17.94
C THR A 48 -6.26 -1.49 -16.95
N GLN A 49 -7.42 -1.05 -17.43
CA GLN A 49 -8.56 -0.66 -16.61
C GLN A 49 -9.45 -1.88 -16.47
N GLU A 50 -9.63 -2.34 -15.26
CA GLU A 50 -10.43 -3.53 -14.96
C GLU A 50 -11.61 -3.18 -14.05
N VAL A 51 -12.58 -4.08 -13.98
CA VAL A 51 -13.80 -3.88 -13.19
C VAL A 51 -13.90 -4.95 -12.11
N PHE A 52 -14.10 -4.52 -10.88
CA PHE A 52 -14.49 -5.36 -9.76
C PHE A 52 -15.85 -4.89 -9.22
N LYS A 53 -16.86 -5.76 -9.30
CA LYS A 53 -18.26 -5.37 -9.09
C LYS A 53 -18.62 -4.24 -10.08
N HIS A 54 -18.88 -3.03 -9.59
CA HIS A 54 -19.18 -1.83 -10.40
C HIS A 54 -18.06 -0.78 -10.33
N TYR A 55 -16.91 -1.11 -9.75
CA TYR A 55 -15.78 -0.21 -9.58
C TYR A 55 -14.72 -0.45 -10.64
N ASN A 56 -14.27 0.62 -11.29
CA ASN A 56 -13.10 0.57 -12.17
C ASN A 56 -11.82 0.73 -11.36
N TYR A 57 -10.79 -0.05 -11.69
CA TYR A 57 -9.48 0.09 -11.10
C TYR A 57 -8.38 -0.13 -12.13
N ARG A 58 -7.24 0.52 -11.93
CA ARG A 58 -6.06 0.35 -12.77
C ARG A 58 -5.21 -0.79 -12.26
N LYS A 59 -4.76 -1.64 -13.18
CA LYS A 59 -3.79 -2.71 -12.93
C LYS A 59 -2.57 -2.53 -13.82
N LEU A 60 -1.37 -2.63 -13.24
CA LEU A 60 -0.09 -2.68 -13.93
C LEU A 60 0.40 -4.12 -13.93
N THR A 61 0.74 -4.64 -15.11
CA THR A 61 1.24 -6.00 -15.26
C THR A 61 2.55 -5.98 -16.04
N ILE A 62 3.60 -6.59 -15.49
CA ILE A 62 4.84 -6.89 -16.20
C ILE A 62 4.97 -8.41 -16.25
N LYS A 63 4.57 -8.99 -17.37
CA LYS A 63 4.63 -10.43 -17.61
C LYS A 63 5.91 -10.75 -18.38
N ARG A 64 6.69 -11.69 -17.87
CA ARG A 64 7.94 -12.18 -18.47
C ARG A 64 7.77 -13.57 -19.06
N ASP A 65 7.38 -14.51 -18.18
CA ASP A 65 7.26 -15.91 -18.52
C ASP A 65 6.18 -16.55 -17.64
N THR A 66 5.37 -17.44 -18.20
CA THR A 66 4.30 -18.15 -17.48
C THR A 66 4.85 -19.18 -16.48
N THR A 67 6.10 -19.60 -16.63
CA THR A 67 6.76 -20.52 -15.70
C THR A 67 7.20 -19.86 -14.41
N LEU A 68 7.46 -18.55 -14.44
CA LEU A 68 7.90 -17.77 -13.29
C LEU A 68 6.79 -17.53 -12.27
N PRO A 69 7.14 -17.39 -10.98
CA PRO A 69 6.21 -16.91 -9.96
C PRO A 69 5.76 -15.47 -10.24
N THR A 70 4.65 -15.06 -9.63
CA THR A 70 4.12 -13.70 -9.75
C THR A 70 4.12 -13.01 -8.40
N LEU A 71 4.81 -11.88 -8.29
CA LEU A 71 4.70 -10.94 -7.18
C LEU A 71 3.50 -10.02 -7.40
N VAL A 72 2.56 -9.99 -6.45
CA VAL A 72 1.39 -9.11 -6.48
C VAL A 72 1.49 -8.10 -5.34
N PHE A 73 1.64 -6.84 -5.68
CA PHE A 73 1.85 -5.75 -4.73
C PHE A 73 0.54 -5.06 -4.36
N VAL A 74 0.33 -4.90 -3.05
CA VAL A 74 -0.85 -4.25 -2.45
C VAL A 74 -0.38 -3.03 -1.66
N HIS A 75 -0.74 -1.83 -2.13
CA HIS A 75 -0.29 -0.58 -1.52
C HIS A 75 -1.02 -0.21 -0.23
N GLY A 76 -0.42 0.68 0.55
CA GLY A 76 -0.95 1.19 1.79
C GLY A 76 -1.93 2.37 1.63
N THR A 77 -2.22 3.04 2.76
CA THR A 77 -3.05 4.26 2.81
C THR A 77 -2.21 5.46 2.47
N ILE A 78 -2.74 6.28 1.63
CA ILE A 78 -2.23 7.16 0.61
C ILE A 78 -1.17 6.44 -0.19
N GLY A 79 -1.63 5.58 -1.09
CA GLY A 79 -0.74 4.80 -1.93
C GLY A 79 -1.29 4.64 -3.34
N SER A 80 -0.52 3.96 -4.15
CA SER A 80 -0.88 3.61 -5.51
C SER A 80 -0.03 2.46 -6.03
N SER A 81 -0.42 1.93 -7.18
CA SER A 81 0.35 0.88 -7.88
C SER A 81 1.81 1.24 -8.13
N ILE A 82 2.16 2.54 -8.19
CA ILE A 82 3.54 3.00 -8.42
C ILE A 82 4.39 3.16 -7.17
N ASP A 83 3.87 2.89 -5.98
CA ASP A 83 4.68 2.90 -4.75
C ASP A 83 5.81 1.87 -4.83
N PHE A 84 5.59 0.81 -5.58
CA PHE A 84 6.54 -0.28 -5.82
C PHE A 84 7.39 -0.10 -7.08
N ILE A 85 7.44 1.10 -7.66
CA ILE A 85 8.10 1.38 -8.96
C ILE A 85 9.54 0.87 -9.03
N ARG A 86 10.31 0.96 -7.92
CA ARG A 86 11.70 0.48 -7.88
C ARG A 86 11.78 -1.03 -8.04
N TYR A 87 10.83 -1.77 -7.45
CA TYR A 87 10.74 -3.23 -7.59
C TYR A 87 10.26 -3.62 -8.98
N LEU A 88 9.23 -2.93 -9.48
CA LEU A 88 8.65 -3.17 -10.80
C LEU A 88 9.64 -2.92 -11.96
N LYS A 89 10.68 -2.13 -11.73
CA LYS A 89 11.74 -1.81 -12.73
C LYS A 89 13.03 -2.60 -12.51
N ASP A 90 13.14 -3.35 -11.40
CA ASP A 90 14.39 -4.02 -11.05
C ASP A 90 14.66 -5.20 -11.99
N SER A 91 15.76 -5.13 -12.73
CA SER A 91 16.11 -6.12 -13.75
C SER A 91 16.28 -7.52 -13.14
N LEU A 92 16.90 -7.63 -11.95
CA LEU A 92 17.15 -8.93 -11.32
C LEU A 92 15.85 -9.56 -10.82
N LEU A 93 14.93 -8.79 -10.21
CA LEU A 93 13.62 -9.31 -9.84
C LEU A 93 12.84 -9.77 -11.08
N LEU A 94 12.92 -9.00 -12.18
CA LEU A 94 12.24 -9.31 -13.44
C LEU A 94 12.81 -10.54 -14.17
N THR A 95 14.03 -10.98 -13.89
CA THR A 95 14.50 -12.28 -14.38
C THR A 95 13.89 -13.46 -13.65
N LYS A 96 13.34 -13.26 -12.43
CA LYS A 96 12.85 -14.32 -11.54
C LYS A 96 11.34 -14.28 -11.29
N ALA A 97 10.64 -13.20 -11.64
CA ALA A 97 9.21 -13.07 -11.36
C ALA A 97 8.47 -12.22 -12.39
N ASN A 98 7.19 -12.56 -12.60
CA ASN A 98 6.20 -11.66 -13.13
C ASN A 98 5.75 -10.70 -12.02
N MET A 99 5.25 -9.51 -12.37
CA MET A 99 4.82 -8.54 -11.38
C MET A 99 3.44 -7.95 -11.72
N ILE A 100 2.63 -7.82 -10.70
CA ILE A 100 1.34 -7.13 -10.74
C ILE A 100 1.33 -6.11 -9.61
N SER A 101 0.84 -4.91 -9.91
CA SER A 101 0.46 -3.92 -8.92
C SER A 101 -0.83 -3.26 -9.37
N TYR A 102 -1.68 -2.84 -8.44
CA TYR A 102 -2.97 -2.24 -8.80
C TYR A 102 -3.32 -1.09 -7.86
N ASP A 103 -4.15 -0.16 -8.33
CA ASP A 103 -4.68 0.90 -7.48
C ASP A 103 -5.96 0.40 -6.82
N ARG A 104 -6.03 0.51 -5.49
CA ARG A 104 -7.24 0.21 -4.72
C ARG A 104 -8.33 1.25 -5.01
N ILE A 105 -9.58 0.90 -4.78
CA ILE A 105 -10.71 1.79 -5.01
C ILE A 105 -10.58 3.05 -4.16
N GLY A 106 -10.82 4.21 -4.77
CA GLY A 106 -10.62 5.54 -4.16
C GLY A 106 -9.22 6.12 -4.34
N TYR A 107 -8.26 5.34 -4.86
CA TYR A 107 -6.88 5.78 -5.06
C TYR A 107 -6.45 5.85 -6.55
N ASN A 108 -7.31 5.43 -7.48
CA ASN A 108 -7.02 5.49 -8.90
C ASN A 108 -7.13 6.92 -9.46
N TYR A 109 -6.41 7.19 -10.56
CA TYR A 109 -6.53 8.44 -11.30
C TYR A 109 -7.94 8.55 -11.90
N ASN A 110 -8.55 9.75 -11.78
CA ASN A 110 -9.95 9.99 -12.17
C ASN A 110 -10.99 9.10 -11.47
N ASP A 111 -10.62 8.44 -10.38
CA ASP A 111 -11.58 7.69 -9.59
C ASP A 111 -12.52 8.64 -8.83
N ASN A 112 -13.80 8.52 -9.10
CA ASN A 112 -14.85 9.28 -8.39
C ASN A 112 -15.41 8.51 -7.20
N ASN A 113 -15.00 7.24 -7.02
CA ASN A 113 -15.43 6.43 -5.92
C ASN A 113 -14.68 6.80 -4.63
N SER A 114 -15.27 6.45 -3.52
CA SER A 114 -14.65 6.54 -2.20
C SER A 114 -13.95 5.23 -1.87
N VAL A 115 -12.93 5.31 -1.00
CA VAL A 115 -12.36 4.12 -0.35
C VAL A 115 -13.48 3.30 0.32
N GLN A 116 -13.31 1.99 0.34
CA GLN A 116 -14.39 1.10 0.78
C GLN A 116 -14.36 0.79 2.29
N GLU A 117 -13.38 1.30 3.01
CA GLU A 117 -13.27 1.26 4.47
C GLU A 117 -13.42 -0.16 5.07
N SER A 118 -13.10 -1.21 4.31
CA SER A 118 -13.34 -2.60 4.67
C SER A 118 -12.24 -3.53 4.15
N ILE A 119 -11.54 -4.18 5.07
CA ILE A 119 -10.55 -5.23 4.75
C ILE A 119 -11.24 -6.39 3.99
N THR A 120 -12.49 -6.70 4.33
CA THR A 120 -13.26 -7.74 3.59
C THR A 120 -13.42 -7.38 2.13
N PHE A 121 -13.85 -6.14 1.83
CA PHE A 121 -14.02 -5.70 0.45
C PHE A 121 -12.67 -5.72 -0.30
N GLU A 122 -11.63 -5.20 0.29
CA GLU A 122 -10.28 -5.13 -0.29
C GLU A 122 -9.68 -6.53 -0.51
N ARG A 123 -9.92 -7.46 0.42
CA ARG A 123 -9.58 -8.89 0.25
C ARG A 123 -10.28 -9.49 -0.96
N ASP A 124 -11.59 -9.23 -1.12
CA ASP A 124 -12.38 -9.78 -2.22
C ASP A 124 -11.93 -9.17 -3.56
N MET A 125 -11.56 -7.89 -3.57
CA MET A 125 -10.91 -7.24 -4.71
C MET A 125 -9.56 -7.89 -5.04
N LEU A 126 -8.71 -8.14 -4.03
CA LEU A 126 -7.43 -8.83 -4.23
C LEU A 126 -7.63 -10.26 -4.75
N ASN A 127 -8.64 -10.99 -4.26
CA ASN A 127 -9.03 -12.29 -4.80
C ASN A 127 -9.39 -12.20 -6.29
N HIS A 128 -10.11 -11.14 -6.70
CA HIS A 128 -10.42 -10.87 -8.10
C HIS A 128 -9.16 -10.58 -8.92
N VAL A 129 -8.23 -9.76 -8.41
CA VAL A 129 -6.94 -9.45 -9.09
C VAL A 129 -6.15 -10.73 -9.38
N ILE A 130 -6.14 -11.68 -8.44
CA ILE A 130 -5.34 -12.91 -8.55
C ILE A 130 -6.13 -14.13 -9.07
N LYS A 131 -7.39 -13.98 -9.48
CA LYS A 131 -8.28 -15.10 -9.80
C LYS A 131 -7.72 -16.07 -10.87
N ASN A 132 -6.99 -15.51 -11.83
CA ASN A 132 -6.44 -16.25 -12.97
C ASN A 132 -4.95 -16.61 -12.78
N LEU A 133 -4.39 -16.40 -11.58
CA LEU A 133 -3.01 -16.76 -11.29
C LEU A 133 -2.91 -18.15 -10.67
N ASP A 134 -1.82 -18.85 -10.99
CA ASP A 134 -1.48 -20.10 -10.30
C ASP A 134 -1.15 -19.79 -8.82
N ALA A 135 -1.97 -20.34 -7.94
CA ALA A 135 -1.82 -20.14 -6.50
C ALA A 135 -0.45 -20.60 -5.97
N LYS A 136 0.11 -21.69 -6.51
CA LYS A 136 1.42 -22.21 -6.12
C LYS A 136 2.58 -21.32 -6.55
N LYS A 137 2.34 -20.41 -7.50
CA LYS A 137 3.31 -19.43 -8.01
C LYS A 137 3.01 -17.99 -7.56
N THR A 138 1.92 -17.75 -6.83
CA THR A 138 1.52 -16.41 -6.39
C THR A 138 2.13 -16.07 -5.06
N ILE A 139 2.80 -14.92 -5.00
CA ILE A 139 3.34 -14.30 -3.78
C ILE A 139 2.71 -12.93 -3.62
N LEU A 140 2.02 -12.69 -2.50
CA LEU A 140 1.47 -11.38 -2.17
C LEU A 140 2.49 -10.55 -1.40
N VAL A 141 2.59 -9.28 -1.75
CA VAL A 141 3.45 -8.30 -1.06
C VAL A 141 2.57 -7.15 -0.60
N GLY A 142 2.20 -7.14 0.68
CA GLY A 142 1.33 -6.11 1.26
C GLY A 142 2.12 -5.10 2.08
N TYR A 143 1.99 -3.80 1.77
CA TYR A 143 2.64 -2.71 2.49
C TYR A 143 1.63 -1.93 3.33
N SER A 144 1.96 -1.65 4.59
CA SER A 144 1.14 -0.83 5.49
C SER A 144 -0.30 -1.37 5.59
N TYR A 145 -1.31 -0.60 5.20
CA TYR A 145 -2.72 -1.05 5.09
C TYR A 145 -2.90 -2.21 4.08
N GLY A 146 -2.04 -2.33 3.06
CA GLY A 146 -2.01 -3.49 2.17
C GLY A 146 -1.63 -4.80 2.87
N GLY A 147 -1.01 -4.72 4.04
CA GLY A 147 -0.64 -5.87 4.86
C GLY A 147 -1.84 -6.70 5.34
N PRO A 148 -2.80 -6.11 6.09
CA PRO A 148 -4.00 -6.82 6.50
C PRO A 148 -4.85 -7.31 5.32
N ILE A 149 -4.87 -6.59 4.18
CA ILE A 149 -5.56 -7.04 2.97
C ILE A 149 -4.94 -8.35 2.46
N ALA A 150 -3.60 -8.38 2.32
CA ALA A 150 -2.90 -9.58 1.87
C ALA A 150 -3.04 -10.73 2.89
N LEU A 151 -3.03 -10.42 4.20
CA LEU A 151 -3.15 -11.41 5.26
C LEU A 151 -4.56 -12.01 5.36
N ALA A 152 -5.59 -11.23 5.02
CA ALA A 152 -6.99 -11.66 5.08
C ALA A 152 -7.38 -12.68 3.99
N ILE A 153 -6.49 -12.96 3.04
CA ILE A 153 -6.74 -13.98 2.00
C ILE A 153 -6.92 -15.36 2.63
N GLN A 154 -8.01 -16.03 2.23
CA GLN A 154 -8.34 -17.38 2.71
C GLN A 154 -7.80 -18.48 1.79
N LYS A 155 -7.45 -18.14 0.53
CA LYS A 155 -6.89 -19.08 -0.43
C LYS A 155 -5.44 -19.42 -0.07
N LYS A 156 -5.08 -20.71 -0.11
CA LYS A 156 -3.67 -21.12 -0.02
C LYS A 156 -2.92 -20.67 -1.27
N ILE A 157 -1.86 -19.90 -1.06
CA ILE A 157 -0.93 -19.42 -2.08
C ILE A 157 0.50 -19.77 -1.70
N ARG A 158 1.47 -19.47 -2.58
CA ARG A 158 2.88 -19.76 -2.32
C ARG A 158 3.38 -19.08 -1.05
N LYS A 159 3.14 -17.74 -0.89
CA LYS A 159 3.63 -16.98 0.27
C LYS A 159 2.95 -15.60 0.40
N ILE A 160 2.95 -15.08 1.61
CA ILE A 160 2.61 -13.68 1.91
C ILE A 160 3.84 -12.98 2.48
N ILE A 161 4.19 -11.82 1.93
CA ILE A 161 5.25 -10.94 2.42
C ILE A 161 4.59 -9.64 2.86
N LEU A 162 4.77 -9.30 4.10
CA LEU A 162 4.22 -8.11 4.73
C LEU A 162 5.35 -7.10 4.97
N ILE A 163 5.15 -5.85 4.57
CA ILE A 163 6.09 -4.77 4.78
C ILE A 163 5.42 -3.72 5.67
N ALA A 164 5.90 -3.55 6.91
CA ALA A 164 5.32 -2.67 7.92
C ALA A 164 3.78 -2.80 8.04
N PRO A 165 3.23 -4.00 8.25
CA PRO A 165 1.79 -4.24 8.17
C PRO A 165 1.03 -3.64 9.35
N ALA A 166 -0.11 -2.97 9.09
CA ALA A 166 -1.00 -2.39 10.09
C ALA A 166 -2.11 -3.40 10.46
N VAL A 167 -1.84 -4.32 11.38
CA VAL A 167 -2.67 -5.52 11.64
C VAL A 167 -3.22 -5.64 13.06
N TYR A 168 -2.83 -4.74 13.97
CA TYR A 168 -3.18 -4.83 15.37
C TYR A 168 -3.86 -3.56 15.89
N SER A 169 -5.15 -3.65 16.19
CA SER A 169 -5.99 -2.51 16.53
C SER A 169 -5.56 -1.77 17.81
N LYS A 170 -4.96 -2.47 18.78
CA LYS A 170 -4.55 -1.86 20.05
C LYS A 170 -3.40 -0.85 19.90
N VAL A 171 -2.54 -1.05 18.91
CA VAL A 171 -1.38 -0.19 18.69
C VAL A 171 -1.57 0.75 17.49
N GLU A 172 -2.75 0.74 16.87
CA GLU A 172 -3.08 1.60 15.74
C GLU A 172 -3.19 3.07 16.16
N PRO A 173 -2.23 3.94 15.77
CA PRO A 173 -2.24 5.34 16.19
C PRO A 173 -3.32 6.12 15.42
N MET A 174 -3.88 7.13 16.09
CA MET A 174 -4.78 8.09 15.45
C MET A 174 -4.08 9.45 15.36
N PRO A 175 -3.56 9.84 14.19
CA PRO A 175 -2.87 11.12 14.03
C PRO A 175 -3.80 12.30 14.36
N TRP A 176 -3.28 13.31 15.04
CA TRP A 176 -4.06 14.52 15.40
C TRP A 176 -4.64 15.22 14.16
N ALA A 177 -3.95 15.14 13.01
CA ALA A 177 -4.38 15.74 11.74
C ALA A 177 -5.74 15.20 11.25
N ILE A 178 -6.17 14.03 11.71
CA ILE A 178 -7.52 13.49 11.43
C ILE A 178 -8.62 14.44 11.94
N ASN A 179 -8.35 15.25 12.96
CA ASN A 179 -9.32 16.23 13.46
C ASN A 179 -9.64 17.32 12.41
N LEU A 180 -8.70 17.64 11.53
CA LEU A 180 -8.95 18.54 10.40
C LEU A 180 -10.00 17.95 9.44
N TYR A 181 -9.99 16.64 9.24
CA TYR A 181 -11.01 15.95 8.43
C TYR A 181 -12.35 15.84 9.17
N LYS A 182 -12.35 15.57 10.47
CA LYS A 182 -13.59 15.46 11.28
C LYS A 182 -14.35 16.78 11.35
N SER A 183 -13.63 17.89 11.42
CA SER A 183 -14.23 19.23 11.48
C SER A 183 -14.82 19.64 10.12
N LYS A 184 -16.10 20.04 10.11
CA LYS A 184 -16.77 20.57 8.91
C LYS A 184 -16.12 21.88 8.42
N LEU A 185 -15.54 22.67 9.34
CA LEU A 185 -14.92 23.96 9.05
C LEU A 185 -13.59 23.85 8.29
N THR A 186 -12.87 22.73 8.45
CA THR A 186 -11.52 22.54 7.86
C THR A 186 -11.49 21.45 6.79
N ARG A 187 -12.46 20.54 6.77
CA ARG A 187 -12.51 19.40 5.83
C ARG A 187 -12.42 19.82 4.36
N TRP A 188 -12.99 20.94 3.98
CA TRP A 188 -12.98 21.43 2.60
C TRP A 188 -11.58 21.79 2.10
N LEU A 189 -10.66 22.18 3.02
CA LEU A 189 -9.26 22.49 2.74
C LEU A 189 -8.41 21.24 2.46
N ILE A 190 -8.91 20.04 2.76
CA ILE A 190 -8.11 18.82 2.61
C ILE A 190 -8.22 18.31 1.17
N PRO A 191 -7.12 18.02 0.46
CA PRO A 191 -7.15 17.41 -0.88
C PRO A 191 -7.92 16.09 -0.89
N LYS A 192 -8.56 15.76 -2.03
CA LYS A 192 -9.43 14.58 -2.18
C LYS A 192 -8.78 13.29 -1.63
N ILE A 193 -7.55 13.00 -2.05
CA ILE A 193 -6.85 11.77 -1.66
C ILE A 193 -6.63 11.66 -0.14
N TRP A 194 -6.41 12.79 0.54
CA TRP A 194 -6.26 12.85 1.99
C TRP A 194 -7.59 12.71 2.73
N LYS A 195 -8.70 13.14 2.10
CA LYS A 195 -10.05 12.86 2.63
C LYS A 195 -10.32 11.36 2.59
N GLU A 196 -10.01 10.70 1.48
CA GLU A 196 -10.17 9.26 1.34
C GLU A 196 -9.29 8.49 2.35
N ALA A 197 -8.02 8.87 2.48
CA ALA A 197 -7.12 8.31 3.50
C ALA A 197 -7.63 8.52 4.94
N SER A 198 -8.27 9.67 5.20
CA SER A 198 -8.84 9.95 6.53
C SER A 198 -10.03 9.05 6.85
N LYS A 199 -10.90 8.75 5.87
CA LYS A 199 -12.00 7.79 6.02
C LYS A 199 -11.47 6.41 6.37
N GLU A 200 -10.53 5.91 5.55
CA GLU A 200 -9.90 4.62 5.74
C GLU A 200 -9.20 4.52 7.11
N LYS A 201 -8.47 5.55 7.52
CA LYS A 201 -7.79 5.59 8.83
C LYS A 201 -8.75 5.57 10.02
N ILE A 202 -9.88 6.25 9.91
CA ILE A 202 -10.91 6.28 10.97
C ILE A 202 -11.57 4.91 11.15
N SER A 203 -11.90 4.24 10.05
CA SER A 203 -12.57 2.94 10.06
C SER A 203 -11.62 1.79 10.39
N HIS A 204 -10.33 1.91 10.05
CA HIS A 204 -9.34 0.83 10.11
C HIS A 204 -9.24 0.16 11.48
N LYS A 205 -9.15 0.94 12.56
CA LYS A 205 -9.05 0.40 13.91
C LYS A 205 -10.25 -0.49 14.31
N LYS A 206 -11.45 -0.09 13.86
CA LYS A 206 -12.68 -0.88 14.09
C LYS A 206 -12.67 -2.15 13.26
N ASP A 207 -12.30 -2.03 11.99
CA ASP A 207 -12.29 -3.15 11.05
C ASP A 207 -11.24 -4.20 11.44
N LEU A 208 -10.04 -3.78 11.88
CA LEU A 208 -9.01 -4.69 12.39
C LEU A 208 -9.53 -5.61 13.51
N ARG A 209 -10.37 -5.13 14.41
CA ARG A 209 -10.95 -5.94 15.48
C ARG A 209 -11.74 -7.13 14.99
N ASN A 210 -12.29 -7.06 13.78
CA ASN A 210 -13.00 -8.16 13.15
C ASN A 210 -12.06 -9.25 12.63
N PHE A 211 -10.78 -8.91 12.43
CA PHE A 211 -9.79 -9.82 11.81
C PHE A 211 -8.70 -10.28 12.79
N GLU A 212 -8.28 -9.46 13.76
CA GLU A 212 -7.07 -9.72 14.56
C GLU A 212 -7.07 -11.06 15.29
N ASN A 213 -8.23 -11.60 15.67
CA ASN A 213 -8.36 -12.92 16.28
C ASN A 213 -8.32 -14.07 15.25
N SER A 214 -8.46 -13.75 13.95
CA SER A 214 -8.49 -14.73 12.86
C SER A 214 -7.18 -14.84 12.09
N TRP A 215 -6.21 -13.95 12.30
CA TRP A 215 -4.92 -14.02 11.59
C TRP A 215 -4.25 -15.38 11.72
N LYS A 216 -4.28 -15.98 12.91
CA LYS A 216 -3.72 -17.31 13.22
C LYS A 216 -4.28 -18.45 12.37
N PHE A 217 -5.42 -18.26 11.71
CA PHE A 217 -6.02 -19.25 10.82
C PHE A 217 -5.57 -19.14 9.37
N SER A 218 -4.66 -18.22 9.05
CA SER A 218 -4.10 -18.14 7.71
C SER A 218 -3.41 -19.45 7.32
N LEU A 219 -3.72 -19.93 6.11
CA LEU A 219 -3.12 -21.15 5.55
C LEU A 219 -1.73 -20.91 4.97
N ASN A 220 -1.26 -19.67 4.94
CA ASN A 220 -0.10 -19.25 4.18
C ASN A 220 1.14 -19.11 5.05
N ASN A 221 2.32 -19.36 4.47
CA ASN A 221 3.59 -18.97 5.07
C ASN A 221 3.78 -17.47 4.93
N ILE A 222 4.21 -16.81 6.01
CA ILE A 222 4.25 -15.35 6.14
C ILE A 222 5.67 -14.90 6.48
N ILE A 223 6.11 -13.84 5.81
CA ILE A 223 7.29 -13.08 6.21
C ILE A 223 6.85 -11.66 6.51
N SER A 224 7.15 -11.16 7.69
CA SER A 224 6.92 -9.76 8.04
C SER A 224 8.25 -9.03 8.12
N ILE A 225 8.39 -7.95 7.34
CA ILE A 225 9.57 -7.09 7.31
C ILE A 225 9.18 -5.77 7.95
N HIS A 226 9.83 -5.38 9.06
CA HIS A 226 9.40 -4.20 9.81
C HIS A 226 10.58 -3.43 10.40
N GLY A 227 10.48 -2.11 10.40
CA GLY A 227 11.44 -1.22 11.01
C GLY A 227 11.17 -0.96 12.49
N THR A 228 12.22 -0.95 13.33
CA THR A 228 12.05 -0.77 14.79
C THR A 228 11.66 0.64 15.20
N SER A 229 11.90 1.64 14.34
CA SER A 229 11.59 3.06 14.59
C SER A 229 10.32 3.52 13.85
N ASP A 230 9.46 2.58 13.43
CA ASP A 230 8.21 2.91 12.78
C ASP A 230 7.18 3.44 13.79
N TRP A 231 6.91 4.75 13.71
CA TRP A 231 5.93 5.44 14.57
C TRP A 231 4.56 5.61 13.88
N ILE A 232 4.48 5.36 12.56
CA ILE A 232 3.22 5.43 11.78
C ILE A 232 2.45 4.13 11.93
N VAL A 233 3.15 3.00 11.75
CA VAL A 233 2.65 1.65 12.03
C VAL A 233 3.64 1.01 13.01
N PRO A 234 3.36 1.03 14.31
CA PRO A 234 4.31 0.59 15.33
C PRO A 234 4.79 -0.85 15.10
N TYR A 235 6.09 -1.10 15.32
CA TYR A 235 6.74 -2.41 15.20
C TYR A 235 6.00 -3.52 15.97
N LYS A 236 5.27 -3.16 17.03
CA LYS A 236 4.39 -4.07 17.80
C LYS A 236 3.34 -4.79 16.95
N ASN A 237 2.99 -4.27 15.76
CA ASN A 237 2.14 -4.99 14.81
C ASN A 237 2.76 -6.33 14.38
N SER A 238 4.06 -6.34 14.05
CA SER A 238 4.76 -7.55 13.62
C SER A 238 5.10 -8.49 14.78
N ILE A 239 5.35 -7.95 15.97
CA ILE A 239 5.47 -8.77 17.20
C ILE A 239 4.13 -9.48 17.48
N PHE A 240 3.00 -8.75 17.40
CA PHE A 240 1.68 -9.36 17.56
C PHE A 240 1.45 -10.52 16.58
N LEU A 241 1.85 -10.40 15.31
CA LEU A 241 1.76 -11.51 14.36
C LEU A 241 2.69 -12.67 14.75
N GLN A 242 3.91 -12.38 15.18
CA GLN A 242 4.84 -13.41 15.62
C GLN A 242 4.25 -14.29 16.74
N ASP A 243 3.51 -13.67 17.66
CA ASP A 243 2.83 -14.37 18.75
C ASP A 243 1.59 -15.19 18.28
N GLN A 244 1.06 -14.90 17.07
CA GLN A 244 -0.12 -15.59 16.51
C GLN A 244 0.21 -16.85 15.71
N PHE A 245 1.45 -17.01 15.26
CA PHE A 245 1.83 -18.07 14.34
C PHE A 245 2.98 -18.93 14.86
N PRO A 246 3.01 -20.23 14.53
CA PRO A 246 4.18 -21.06 14.83
C PRO A 246 5.38 -20.61 13.98
N GLU A 247 6.60 -20.77 14.50
CA GLU A 247 7.87 -20.37 13.86
C GLU A 247 8.04 -20.91 12.42
N LYS A 248 7.57 -22.13 12.17
CA LYS A 248 7.62 -22.75 10.84
C LYS A 248 6.75 -22.03 9.79
N GLN A 249 5.77 -21.24 10.23
CA GLN A 249 4.82 -20.55 9.36
C GLN A 249 5.11 -19.05 9.25
N PHE A 250 5.73 -18.45 10.26
CA PHE A 250 5.96 -17.00 10.33
C PHE A 250 7.42 -16.68 10.56
N LYS A 251 7.96 -15.76 9.76
CA LYS A 251 9.31 -15.21 9.93
C LYS A 251 9.26 -13.71 10.07
N LEU A 252 9.82 -13.17 11.16
CA LEU A 252 10.03 -11.74 11.34
C LEU A 252 11.42 -11.34 10.85
N VAL A 253 11.47 -10.35 9.97
CA VAL A 253 12.71 -9.70 9.51
C VAL A 253 12.71 -8.28 10.04
N THR A 254 13.56 -8.02 11.01
CA THR A 254 13.69 -6.72 11.68
C THR A 254 14.74 -5.86 11.01
N ILE A 255 14.38 -4.63 10.63
CA ILE A 255 15.33 -3.63 10.15
C ILE A 255 15.50 -2.56 11.24
N LYS A 256 16.68 -2.54 11.86
CA LYS A 256 16.97 -1.62 12.98
C LYS A 256 16.96 -0.15 12.52
N ASN A 257 16.53 0.74 13.40
CA ASN A 257 16.55 2.20 13.22
C ASN A 257 15.85 2.69 11.94
N THR A 258 14.84 1.94 11.47
CA THR A 258 14.11 2.24 10.24
C THR A 258 12.66 2.54 10.56
N GLY A 259 12.12 3.60 9.93
CA GLY A 259 10.73 4.02 10.06
C GLY A 259 9.83 3.43 8.96
N HIS A 260 8.60 3.97 8.87
CA HIS A 260 7.54 3.48 7.96
C HIS A 260 7.92 3.47 6.47
N GLY A 261 8.78 4.40 6.04
CA GLY A 261 9.25 4.51 4.65
C GLY A 261 10.20 3.41 4.17
N LEU A 262 10.36 2.31 4.92
CA LEU A 262 11.32 1.24 4.60
C LEU A 262 11.12 0.66 3.20
N VAL A 263 9.91 0.60 2.68
CA VAL A 263 9.61 0.12 1.31
C VAL A 263 10.40 0.89 0.24
N TRP A 264 10.71 2.15 0.49
CA TRP A 264 11.51 3.00 -0.40
C TRP A 264 12.97 3.13 0.05
N ASN A 265 13.18 3.34 1.34
CA ASN A 265 14.48 3.67 1.91
C ASN A 265 15.40 2.44 2.01
N ASN A 266 14.82 1.27 2.30
CA ASN A 266 15.54 0.00 2.46
C ASN A 266 15.30 -0.94 1.27
N PHE A 267 15.30 -0.39 0.08
CA PHE A 267 15.02 -1.14 -1.16
C PHE A 267 15.92 -2.37 -1.32
N LYS A 268 17.22 -2.25 -1.04
CA LYS A 268 18.17 -3.35 -1.22
C LYS A 268 17.85 -4.54 -0.31
N GLU A 269 17.58 -4.27 0.96
CA GLU A 269 17.27 -5.28 1.97
C GLU A 269 15.93 -5.97 1.64
N ILE A 270 14.90 -5.20 1.31
CA ILE A 270 13.59 -5.76 0.95
C ILE A 270 13.69 -6.53 -0.36
N LYS A 271 14.38 -6.01 -1.39
CA LYS A 271 14.64 -6.74 -2.63
C LYS A 271 15.29 -8.09 -2.36
N GLN A 272 16.30 -8.15 -1.47
CA GLN A 272 16.94 -9.41 -1.13
C GLN A 272 15.97 -10.40 -0.47
N GLN A 273 15.08 -9.90 0.41
CA GLN A 273 14.03 -10.74 1.01
C GLN A 273 13.06 -11.27 -0.05
N LEU A 274 12.70 -10.47 -1.06
CA LEU A 274 11.87 -10.91 -2.17
C LEU A 274 12.59 -11.99 -3.00
N LEU A 275 13.84 -11.77 -3.39
CA LEU A 275 14.65 -12.71 -4.17
C LEU A 275 14.75 -14.07 -3.48
N ASN A 276 14.99 -14.09 -2.18
CA ASN A 276 15.08 -15.32 -1.37
C ASN A 276 13.77 -16.14 -1.37
N GLN A 277 12.66 -15.62 -1.88
CA GLN A 277 11.38 -16.32 -1.96
C GLN A 277 11.02 -16.77 -3.38
N LEU A 278 11.83 -16.40 -4.36
CA LEU A 278 11.60 -16.69 -5.78
C LEU A 278 12.33 -17.97 -6.24
N ASP A 279 13.35 -18.39 -5.50
CA ASP A 279 14.11 -19.61 -5.74
C ASP A 279 13.35 -20.88 -5.32
#